data_fb8a63c4293be93575c8d7a8455da6fe
#
_entry.id   fb8a63c4293be93575c8d7a8455da6fe
#
_cell.length_a   1.000
_cell.length_b   1.000
_cell.length_c   1.000
_cell.angle_alpha   90.00
_cell.angle_beta   90.00
_cell.angle_gamma   90.00
#
_symmetry.space_group_name_H-M   'P 1'
#
loop_
_entity.id
_entity.type
_entity.pdbx_description
1 polymer ?
#
loop_
_entity_poly.entity_id
_entity_poly.type
_entity_poly.pdbx_seq_one_letter_code
_entity_poly.pdbx_strand_id
1 'polypeptide(L)'
;MSAWGNCDFSQFEKFTRRVKAMAEDMDKLYRDCAKELAARLLRDVIKNTAVSDGIYEAVFVYDAGHDSGDFFLKRVGSGGTLRRGWMYKTQKEAETNKKNKPVKDIVSELNIIKNGSSYRVDIVNCVEYASYYEYGHRQRPGRFVPQIGKSLKSSFVEGHFVMTNAEAKVNANASKIVEKKVNEYLKGMMR
;
A
#
# COMPACT_ATOMS: atom_id res chain seq x y z
N MET A 1 45.14 30.12 49.79
CA MET A 1 44.13 29.20 49.26
C MET A 1 43.85 29.64 47.83
N SER A 2 44.35 28.87 46.89
CA SER A 2 44.15 29.15 45.43
C SER A 2 42.72 28.87 45.07
N ALA A 3 42.02 29.91 44.62
CA ALA A 3 40.69 29.75 44.03
C ALA A 3 40.81 28.97 42.72
N TRP A 4 40.26 27.78 42.68
CA TRP A 4 40.06 27.01 41.44
C TRP A 4 39.10 27.79 40.57
N GLY A 5 39.50 28.03 39.32
CA GLY A 5 38.74 28.84 38.40
C GLY A 5 37.31 28.33 38.24
N ASN A 6 36.38 29.26 38.17
CA ASN A 6 34.96 29.01 37.99
C ASN A 6 34.75 28.65 36.50
N CYS A 7 34.57 27.37 36.21
CA CYS A 7 34.26 26.93 34.84
C CYS A 7 32.76 27.12 34.57
N ASP A 8 32.42 27.97 33.61
CA ASP A 8 31.04 28.14 33.13
C ASP A 8 30.65 26.99 32.17
N PHE A 9 29.83 26.07 32.63
CA PHE A 9 29.32 24.94 31.87
C PHE A 9 28.01 25.27 31.12
N SER A 10 27.52 26.51 31.18
CA SER A 10 26.23 26.88 30.60
C SER A 10 26.15 26.63 29.09
N GLN A 11 27.25 26.83 28.37
CA GLN A 11 27.36 26.54 26.94
C GLN A 11 27.29 25.03 26.67
N PHE A 12 27.90 24.22 27.51
CA PHE A 12 27.85 22.74 27.38
C PHE A 12 26.46 22.20 27.70
N GLU A 13 25.77 22.75 28.70
CA GLU A 13 24.37 22.38 28.96
C GLU A 13 23.44 22.75 27.82
N LYS A 14 23.60 23.93 27.21
CA LYS A 14 22.86 24.33 26.02
C LYS A 14 23.13 23.38 24.85
N PHE A 15 24.38 23.01 24.63
CA PHE A 15 24.76 22.04 23.61
C PHE A 15 24.12 20.67 23.87
N THR A 16 24.20 20.16 25.10
CA THR A 16 23.60 18.86 25.46
C THR A 16 22.09 18.85 25.28
N ARG A 17 21.39 19.94 25.62
CA ARG A 17 19.95 20.07 25.35
C ARG A 17 19.63 20.05 23.85
N ARG A 18 20.42 20.73 23.01
CA ARG A 18 20.28 20.70 21.58
C ARG A 18 20.50 19.31 21.02
N VAL A 19 21.52 18.59 21.44
CA VAL A 19 21.79 17.21 21.00
C VAL A 19 20.65 16.27 21.38
N LYS A 20 20.07 16.40 22.58
CA LYS A 20 18.87 15.61 22.96
C LYS A 20 17.67 15.93 22.08
N ALA A 21 17.38 17.20 21.86
CA ALA A 21 16.30 17.62 20.96
C ALA A 21 16.51 17.09 19.53
N MET A 22 17.74 17.11 19.01
CA MET A 22 18.09 16.51 17.72
C MET A 22 17.83 15.00 17.68
N ALA A 23 18.09 14.27 18.76
CA ALA A 23 17.83 12.82 18.79
C ALA A 23 16.32 12.49 18.71
N GLU A 24 15.47 13.29 19.37
CA GLU A 24 14.01 13.15 19.27
C GLU A 24 13.49 13.54 17.89
N ASP A 25 14.01 14.62 17.31
CA ASP A 25 13.68 15.06 15.97
C ASP A 25 14.13 14.06 14.89
N MET A 26 15.24 13.34 15.10
CA MET A 26 15.69 12.28 14.17
C MET A 26 14.70 11.12 14.11
N ASP A 27 14.09 10.70 15.23
CA ASP A 27 13.05 9.67 15.21
C ASP A 27 11.85 10.10 14.35
N LYS A 28 11.43 11.35 14.49
CA LYS A 28 10.36 11.94 13.67
C LYS A 28 10.75 11.98 12.19
N LEU A 29 11.98 12.41 11.88
CA LEU A 29 12.48 12.43 10.51
C LEU A 29 12.45 11.04 9.87
N TYR A 30 12.92 10.00 10.58
CA TYR A 30 12.87 8.63 10.06
C TYR A 30 11.45 8.12 9.84
N ARG A 31 10.52 8.45 10.73
CA ARG A 31 9.10 8.14 10.55
C ARG A 31 8.52 8.85 9.32
N ASP A 32 8.87 10.11 9.12
CA ASP A 32 8.42 10.88 7.95
C ASP A 32 9.03 10.34 6.65
N CYS A 33 10.28 9.88 6.66
CA CYS A 33 10.88 9.17 5.54
C CYS A 33 10.13 7.86 5.23
N ALA A 34 9.82 7.06 6.25
CA ALA A 34 9.06 5.82 6.09
C ALA A 34 7.67 6.09 5.51
N LYS A 35 6.98 7.13 5.98
CA LYS A 35 5.67 7.57 5.43
C LYS A 35 5.75 7.99 3.97
N GLU A 36 6.78 8.74 3.60
CA GLU A 36 6.96 9.18 2.20
C GLU A 36 7.23 8.00 1.27
N LEU A 37 8.06 7.03 1.68
CA LEU A 37 8.30 5.80 0.90
C LEU A 37 7.01 4.99 0.77
N ALA A 38 6.26 4.80 1.86
CA ALA A 38 4.96 4.12 1.86
C ALA A 38 3.94 4.83 0.97
N ALA A 39 3.90 6.17 0.99
CA ALA A 39 3.02 6.95 0.13
C ALA A 39 3.31 6.75 -1.37
N ARG A 40 4.58 6.65 -1.73
CA ARG A 40 4.99 6.39 -3.12
C ARG A 40 4.63 4.99 -3.57
N LEU A 41 4.89 3.99 -2.72
CA LEU A 41 4.49 2.62 -2.96
C LEU A 41 2.97 2.52 -3.16
N LEU A 42 2.18 3.07 -2.24
CA LEU A 42 0.71 3.07 -2.33
C LEU A 42 0.20 3.74 -3.59
N ARG A 43 0.76 4.89 -4.00
CA ARG A 43 0.37 5.55 -5.26
C ARG A 43 0.61 4.64 -6.46
N ASP A 44 1.76 3.96 -6.50
CA ASP A 44 2.12 3.09 -7.64
C ASP A 44 1.22 1.85 -7.69
N VAL A 45 1.01 1.14 -6.57
CA VAL A 45 0.14 -0.03 -6.53
C VAL A 45 -1.32 0.32 -6.83
N ILE A 46 -1.85 1.40 -6.28
CA ILE A 46 -3.22 1.85 -6.54
C ILE A 46 -3.40 2.22 -8.02
N LYS A 47 -2.44 2.92 -8.61
CA LYS A 47 -2.48 3.34 -10.01
C LYS A 47 -2.43 2.13 -10.96
N ASN A 48 -1.58 1.16 -10.68
CA ASN A 48 -1.30 0.04 -11.57
C ASN A 48 -2.21 -1.18 -11.33
N THR A 49 -2.99 -1.21 -10.23
CA THR A 49 -3.99 -2.25 -10.02
C THR A 49 -5.14 -2.03 -11.00
N ALA A 50 -5.41 -3.04 -11.84
CA ALA A 50 -6.50 -2.99 -12.81
C ALA A 50 -7.87 -2.87 -12.12
N VAL A 51 -8.81 -2.27 -12.83
CA VAL A 51 -10.21 -2.16 -12.39
C VAL A 51 -11.05 -2.83 -13.46
N SER A 52 -11.83 -3.85 -13.07
CA SER A 52 -12.86 -4.41 -13.94
C SER A 52 -14.00 -3.40 -14.12
N ASP A 53 -14.66 -3.47 -15.24
CA ASP A 53 -15.85 -2.65 -15.56
C ASP A 53 -17.08 -3.04 -14.71
N GLY A 54 -17.08 -4.25 -14.13
CA GLY A 54 -18.15 -4.73 -13.27
C GLY A 54 -17.93 -6.14 -12.74
N ILE A 55 -18.81 -6.55 -11.86
CA ILE A 55 -18.97 -7.94 -11.41
C ILE A 55 -20.21 -8.46 -12.09
N TYR A 56 -20.10 -9.57 -12.78
CA TYR A 56 -21.17 -10.19 -13.56
C TYR A 56 -21.49 -11.58 -13.03
N GLU A 57 -22.76 -11.94 -13.09
CA GLU A 57 -23.28 -13.27 -12.78
C GLU A 57 -23.98 -13.82 -14.00
N ALA A 58 -23.75 -15.09 -14.31
CA ALA A 58 -24.48 -15.77 -15.37
C ALA A 58 -25.87 -16.15 -14.86
N VAL A 59 -26.90 -15.65 -15.53
CA VAL A 59 -28.29 -16.02 -15.30
C VAL A 59 -28.69 -16.99 -16.41
N PHE A 60 -28.94 -18.25 -16.05
CA PHE A 60 -29.38 -19.28 -17.01
C PHE A 60 -30.86 -19.09 -17.33
N VAL A 61 -31.19 -19.30 -18.61
CA VAL A 61 -32.56 -19.20 -19.10
C VAL A 61 -33.18 -20.58 -19.06
N TYR A 62 -34.31 -20.69 -18.38
CA TYR A 62 -35.12 -21.91 -18.33
C TYR A 62 -36.39 -21.72 -19.16
N ASP A 63 -36.58 -22.53 -20.19
CA ASP A 63 -37.79 -22.53 -20.96
C ASP A 63 -38.65 -23.77 -20.62
N ALA A 64 -39.91 -23.54 -20.24
CA ALA A 64 -40.87 -24.59 -19.84
C ALA A 64 -40.34 -25.60 -18.80
N GLY A 65 -39.43 -25.16 -17.91
CA GLY A 65 -38.83 -26.00 -16.88
C GLY A 65 -37.58 -26.79 -17.29
N HIS A 66 -37.12 -26.62 -18.53
CA HIS A 66 -35.90 -27.22 -19.07
C HIS A 66 -34.80 -26.15 -19.17
N ASP A 67 -33.56 -26.55 -18.89
CA ASP A 67 -32.40 -25.72 -19.16
C ASP A 67 -32.19 -25.62 -20.67
N SER A 68 -32.37 -24.42 -21.25
CA SER A 68 -32.16 -24.18 -22.66
C SER A 68 -30.67 -24.17 -23.05
N GLY A 69 -29.76 -24.18 -22.06
CA GLY A 69 -28.34 -23.99 -22.28
C GLY A 69 -27.93 -22.52 -22.52
N ASP A 70 -28.92 -21.63 -22.67
CA ASP A 70 -28.69 -20.21 -22.86
C ASP A 70 -28.49 -19.49 -21.52
N PHE A 71 -27.66 -18.45 -21.51
CA PHE A 71 -27.48 -17.61 -20.39
C PHE A 71 -27.15 -16.18 -20.80
N PHE A 72 -27.44 -15.21 -19.93
CA PHE A 72 -26.97 -13.84 -20.07
C PHE A 72 -26.20 -13.38 -18.84
N LEU A 73 -25.29 -12.45 -19.06
CA LEU A 73 -24.48 -11.87 -17.96
C LEU A 73 -25.22 -10.67 -17.36
N LYS A 74 -25.69 -10.82 -16.13
CA LYS A 74 -26.28 -9.73 -15.36
C LYS A 74 -25.20 -9.06 -14.53
N ARG A 75 -25.10 -7.71 -14.64
CA ARG A 75 -24.19 -6.95 -13.79
C ARG A 75 -24.74 -6.88 -12.36
N VAL A 76 -24.02 -7.45 -11.40
CA VAL A 76 -24.41 -7.52 -9.97
C VAL A 76 -23.58 -6.58 -9.08
N GLY A 77 -22.49 -6.02 -9.61
CA GLY A 77 -21.65 -5.11 -8.83
C GLY A 77 -20.74 -4.22 -9.67
N SER A 78 -20.15 -3.25 -9.01
CA SER A 78 -19.11 -2.40 -9.60
C SER A 78 -17.73 -3.01 -9.36
N GLY A 79 -16.84 -2.93 -10.38
CA GLY A 79 -15.46 -3.34 -10.24
C GLY A 79 -14.64 -2.48 -9.26
N GLY A 80 -13.35 -2.77 -9.17
CA GLY A 80 -12.38 -1.98 -8.43
C GLY A 80 -12.18 -2.38 -6.97
N THR A 81 -12.78 -3.47 -6.50
CA THR A 81 -12.57 -4.01 -5.15
C THR A 81 -11.09 -4.23 -4.84
N LEU A 82 -10.35 -4.86 -5.77
CA LEU A 82 -8.93 -5.12 -5.61
C LEU A 82 -8.12 -3.82 -5.42
N ARG A 83 -8.40 -2.79 -6.24
CA ARG A 83 -7.75 -1.47 -6.10
C ARG A 83 -8.08 -0.82 -4.77
N ARG A 84 -9.34 -0.92 -4.33
CA ARG A 84 -9.75 -0.40 -3.02
C ARG A 84 -9.20 -1.21 -1.85
N GLY A 85 -8.85 -2.48 -2.06
CA GLY A 85 -8.18 -3.31 -1.06
C GLY A 85 -6.86 -2.73 -0.53
N TRP A 86 -6.19 -1.85 -1.30
CA TRP A 86 -5.03 -1.09 -0.84
C TRP A 86 -5.38 0.09 0.08
N MET A 87 -6.66 0.46 0.17
CA MET A 87 -7.14 1.68 0.82
C MET A 87 -7.94 1.40 2.09
N TYR A 88 -8.45 0.19 2.24
CA TYR A 88 -9.33 -0.22 3.32
C TYR A 88 -8.71 -1.35 4.13
N LYS A 89 -9.18 -1.53 5.37
CA LYS A 89 -8.65 -2.54 6.30
C LYS A 89 -9.28 -3.92 6.11
N THR A 90 -10.50 -3.96 5.58
CA THR A 90 -11.24 -5.19 5.38
C THR A 90 -11.77 -5.29 3.95
N GLN A 91 -11.93 -6.53 3.46
CA GLN A 91 -12.51 -6.80 2.15
C GLN A 91 -13.93 -6.25 2.04
N LYS A 92 -14.74 -6.41 3.09
CA LYS A 92 -16.11 -5.88 3.13
C LYS A 92 -16.17 -4.37 2.92
N GLU A 93 -15.26 -3.63 3.54
CA GLU A 93 -15.14 -2.18 3.31
C GLU A 93 -14.73 -1.87 1.87
N ALA A 94 -13.77 -2.62 1.30
CA ALA A 94 -13.34 -2.45 -0.09
C ALA A 94 -14.45 -2.76 -1.10
N GLU A 95 -15.37 -3.66 -0.78
CA GLU A 95 -16.54 -4.00 -1.61
C GLU A 95 -17.65 -2.95 -1.51
N THR A 96 -17.95 -2.52 -0.29
CA THR A 96 -19.07 -1.62 -0.02
C THR A 96 -18.78 -0.18 -0.43
N ASN A 97 -17.55 0.28 -0.19
CA ASN A 97 -17.17 1.66 -0.50
C ASN A 97 -16.87 1.84 -1.98
N LYS A 98 -17.57 2.78 -2.62
CA LYS A 98 -17.36 3.13 -4.03
C LYS A 98 -16.30 4.22 -4.25
N LYS A 99 -15.87 4.89 -3.17
CA LYS A 99 -14.94 6.01 -3.22
C LYS A 99 -13.52 5.55 -2.93
N ASN A 100 -12.55 6.15 -3.61
CA ASN A 100 -11.15 5.99 -3.31
C ASN A 100 -10.76 6.91 -2.15
N LYS A 101 -10.02 6.39 -1.16
CA LYS A 101 -9.41 7.22 -0.12
C LYS A 101 -8.17 7.93 -0.69
N PRO A 102 -7.94 9.21 -0.36
CA PRO A 102 -6.69 9.89 -0.66
C PRO A 102 -5.49 9.14 -0.02
N VAL A 103 -4.40 9.02 -0.74
CA VAL A 103 -3.20 8.32 -0.22
C VAL A 103 -2.68 8.96 1.08
N LYS A 104 -2.83 10.28 1.23
CA LYS A 104 -2.46 11.00 2.45
C LYS A 104 -3.18 10.45 3.68
N ASP A 105 -4.47 10.19 3.57
CA ASP A 105 -5.30 9.68 4.67
C ASP A 105 -4.89 8.25 5.02
N ILE A 106 -4.66 7.40 4.00
CA ILE A 106 -4.18 6.03 4.20
C ILE A 106 -2.85 6.03 4.95
N VAL A 107 -1.90 6.86 4.51
CA VAL A 107 -0.56 6.95 5.12
C VAL A 107 -0.61 7.48 6.55
N SER A 108 -1.56 8.38 6.86
CA SER A 108 -1.74 8.88 8.23
C SER A 108 -2.20 7.79 9.20
N GLU A 109 -2.94 6.79 8.70
CA GLU A 109 -3.45 5.64 9.46
C GLU A 109 -2.41 4.50 9.60
N LEU A 110 -1.29 4.55 8.85
CA LEU A 110 -0.28 3.49 8.90
C LEU A 110 0.46 3.49 10.23
N ASN A 111 0.57 2.29 10.80
CA ASN A 111 1.38 2.07 11.98
C ASN A 111 2.85 1.91 11.58
N ILE A 112 3.73 2.76 12.15
CA ILE A 112 5.16 2.67 11.96
C ILE A 112 5.78 2.03 13.20
N ILE A 113 6.27 0.83 13.03
CA ILE A 113 6.89 0.05 14.10
C ILE A 113 8.39 0.34 14.09
N LYS A 114 8.90 0.85 15.21
CA LYS A 114 10.34 1.00 15.42
C LYS A 114 10.88 -0.30 16.01
N ASN A 115 11.90 -0.86 15.36
CA ASN A 115 12.59 -2.05 15.84
C ASN A 115 14.11 -1.76 15.86
N GLY A 116 14.61 -1.40 17.03
CA GLY A 116 16.00 -0.95 17.19
C GLY A 116 16.29 0.31 16.34
N SER A 117 17.18 0.20 15.37
CA SER A 117 17.57 1.25 14.42
C SER A 117 16.73 1.28 13.13
N SER A 118 15.80 0.34 12.96
CA SER A 118 14.99 0.22 11.74
C SER A 118 13.53 0.63 11.98
N TYR A 119 12.87 1.06 10.89
CA TYR A 119 11.44 1.41 10.88
C TYR A 119 10.74 0.52 9.86
N ARG A 120 9.67 -0.13 10.29
CA ARG A 120 8.85 -1.02 9.48
C ARG A 120 7.46 -0.45 9.27
N VAL A 121 6.99 -0.52 8.04
CA VAL A 121 5.62 -0.20 7.66
C VAL A 121 5.07 -1.38 6.87
N ASP A 122 3.93 -1.91 7.30
CA ASP A 122 3.27 -3.01 6.60
C ASP A 122 2.19 -2.43 5.68
N ILE A 123 2.26 -2.77 4.39
CA ILE A 123 1.28 -2.42 3.37
C ILE A 123 0.70 -3.72 2.84
N VAL A 124 -0.60 -3.89 3.02
CA VAL A 124 -1.31 -5.13 2.69
C VAL A 124 -2.56 -4.81 1.88
N ASN A 125 -2.86 -5.66 0.90
CA ASN A 125 -4.17 -5.66 0.25
C ASN A 125 -5.10 -6.59 1.02
N CYS A 126 -6.24 -6.08 1.47
CA CYS A 126 -7.18 -6.86 2.30
C CYS A 126 -8.06 -7.84 1.52
N VAL A 127 -7.91 -7.91 0.19
CA VAL A 127 -8.74 -8.77 -0.67
C VAL A 127 -8.12 -10.16 -0.79
N GLU A 128 -8.90 -11.20 -0.53
CA GLU A 128 -8.44 -12.59 -0.50
C GLU A 128 -7.73 -13.05 -1.78
N TYR A 129 -8.22 -12.62 -2.94
CA TYR A 129 -7.62 -13.00 -4.22
C TYR A 129 -6.46 -12.09 -4.67
N ALA A 130 -6.01 -11.16 -3.82
CA ALA A 130 -4.91 -10.25 -4.17
C ALA A 130 -3.62 -11.00 -4.51
N SER A 131 -3.33 -12.11 -3.81
CA SER A 131 -2.17 -12.96 -4.10
C SER A 131 -2.25 -13.63 -5.47
N TYR A 132 -3.45 -14.03 -5.91
CA TYR A 132 -3.66 -14.58 -7.25
C TYR A 132 -3.44 -13.54 -8.35
N TYR A 133 -3.85 -12.31 -8.08
CA TYR A 133 -3.58 -11.21 -9.00
C TYR A 133 -2.09 -10.86 -9.06
N GLU A 134 -1.40 -10.89 -7.93
CA GLU A 134 0.03 -10.59 -7.85
C GLU A 134 0.87 -11.69 -8.53
N TYR A 135 0.69 -12.96 -8.13
CA TYR A 135 1.58 -14.05 -8.52
C TYR A 135 1.01 -14.99 -9.59
N GLY A 136 -0.24 -14.78 -9.96
CA GLY A 136 -0.95 -15.70 -10.83
C GLY A 136 -1.50 -16.91 -10.08
N HIS A 137 -2.21 -17.77 -10.81
CA HIS A 137 -2.81 -18.96 -10.22
C HIS A 137 -3.03 -20.07 -11.26
N ARG A 138 -3.07 -21.31 -10.77
CA ARG A 138 -3.46 -22.46 -11.57
C ARG A 138 -4.97 -22.51 -11.76
N GLN A 139 -5.40 -22.96 -12.93
CA GLN A 139 -6.80 -23.22 -13.24
C GLN A 139 -6.95 -24.51 -14.03
N ARG A 140 -8.17 -25.03 -14.14
CA ARG A 140 -8.46 -26.27 -14.91
C ARG A 140 -9.00 -25.88 -16.28
N PRO A 141 -8.27 -26.17 -17.38
CA PRO A 141 -8.80 -25.99 -18.73
C PRO A 141 -10.10 -26.77 -18.94
N GLY A 142 -11.03 -26.21 -19.71
CA GLY A 142 -12.34 -26.78 -19.97
C GLY A 142 -13.40 -26.51 -18.89
N ARG A 143 -13.03 -26.06 -17.69
CA ARG A 143 -14.02 -25.71 -16.67
C ARG A 143 -14.79 -24.45 -17.08
N PHE A 144 -16.11 -24.56 -17.13
CA PHE A 144 -16.98 -23.41 -17.31
C PHE A 144 -17.05 -22.54 -16.06
N VAL A 145 -16.92 -21.23 -16.22
CA VAL A 145 -16.99 -20.24 -15.14
C VAL A 145 -18.20 -19.33 -15.39
N PRO A 146 -19.29 -19.50 -14.63
CA PRO A 146 -20.54 -18.76 -14.83
C PRO A 146 -20.34 -17.24 -14.79
N GLN A 147 -19.47 -16.75 -13.90
CA GLN A 147 -19.23 -15.31 -13.70
C GLN A 147 -18.65 -14.60 -14.92
N ILE A 148 -18.01 -15.33 -15.81
CA ILE A 148 -17.46 -14.80 -17.07
C ILE A 148 -18.14 -15.38 -18.31
N GLY A 149 -19.07 -16.33 -18.11
CA GLY A 149 -19.81 -16.99 -19.18
C GLY A 149 -18.94 -17.76 -20.18
N LYS A 150 -17.77 -18.24 -19.78
CA LYS A 150 -16.76 -18.88 -20.65
C LYS A 150 -16.08 -20.04 -19.97
N SER A 151 -15.61 -21.01 -20.77
CA SER A 151 -14.72 -22.06 -20.29
C SER A 151 -13.27 -21.57 -20.26
N LEU A 152 -12.54 -22.01 -19.22
CA LEU A 152 -11.13 -21.69 -19.05
C LEU A 152 -10.30 -22.37 -20.14
N LYS A 153 -9.37 -21.63 -20.75
CA LYS A 153 -8.54 -22.13 -21.86
C LYS A 153 -7.14 -22.56 -21.41
N SER A 154 -6.56 -21.86 -20.43
CA SER A 154 -5.19 -22.07 -19.96
C SER A 154 -5.17 -22.84 -18.64
N SER A 155 -4.08 -23.57 -18.37
CA SER A 155 -3.81 -24.21 -17.07
C SER A 155 -3.24 -23.27 -16.02
N PHE A 156 -2.75 -22.11 -16.46
CA PHE A 156 -2.17 -21.08 -15.58
C PHE A 156 -2.54 -19.68 -16.07
N VAL A 157 -2.80 -18.79 -15.15
CA VAL A 157 -2.96 -17.34 -15.38
C VAL A 157 -1.76 -16.65 -14.78
N GLU A 158 -1.06 -15.87 -15.58
CA GLU A 158 0.11 -15.10 -15.12
C GLU A 158 -0.27 -14.01 -14.16
N GLY A 159 0.62 -13.72 -13.19
CA GLY A 159 0.47 -12.63 -12.24
C GLY A 159 0.80 -11.27 -12.86
N HIS A 160 0.30 -10.23 -12.24
CA HIS A 160 0.54 -8.85 -12.68
C HIS A 160 1.73 -8.19 -11.98
N PHE A 161 2.23 -8.77 -10.87
CA PHE A 161 3.40 -8.31 -10.10
C PHE A 161 3.36 -6.83 -9.75
N VAL A 162 2.18 -6.33 -9.40
CA VAL A 162 1.96 -4.89 -9.17
C VAL A 162 2.70 -4.39 -7.94
N MET A 163 2.64 -5.16 -6.83
CA MET A 163 3.35 -4.84 -5.60
C MET A 163 4.86 -5.01 -5.77
N THR A 164 5.30 -6.12 -6.38
CA THR A 164 6.71 -6.41 -6.67
C THR A 164 7.35 -5.29 -7.51
N ASN A 165 6.66 -4.86 -8.57
CA ASN A 165 7.15 -3.80 -9.44
C ASN A 165 7.19 -2.43 -8.73
N ALA A 166 6.17 -2.12 -7.90
CA ALA A 166 6.13 -0.90 -7.13
C ALA A 166 7.25 -0.85 -6.09
N GLU A 167 7.51 -1.95 -5.39
CA GLU A 167 8.60 -2.09 -4.44
C GLU A 167 9.96 -1.88 -5.13
N ALA A 168 10.21 -2.53 -6.25
CA ALA A 168 11.44 -2.35 -7.02
C ALA A 168 11.69 -0.88 -7.41
N LYS A 169 10.63 -0.17 -7.85
CA LYS A 169 10.73 1.27 -8.18
C LYS A 169 11.02 2.14 -6.97
N VAL A 170 10.38 1.87 -5.83
CA VAL A 170 10.61 2.62 -4.60
C VAL A 170 12.03 2.38 -4.11
N ASN A 171 12.50 1.13 -4.10
CA ASN A 171 13.84 0.76 -3.67
C ASN A 171 14.92 1.43 -4.54
N ALA A 172 14.75 1.45 -5.86
CA ALA A 172 15.68 2.13 -6.78
C ALA A 172 15.80 3.64 -6.51
N ASN A 173 14.79 4.26 -5.93
CA ASN A 173 14.76 5.71 -5.67
C ASN A 173 14.84 6.06 -4.17
N ALA A 174 14.88 5.07 -3.28
CA ALA A 174 14.79 5.28 -1.84
C ALA A 174 15.85 6.24 -1.30
N SER A 175 17.12 6.05 -1.70
CA SER A 175 18.23 6.92 -1.28
C SER A 175 17.99 8.39 -1.63
N LYS A 176 17.57 8.66 -2.87
CA LYS A 176 17.28 10.05 -3.33
C LYS A 176 16.11 10.67 -2.57
N ILE A 177 15.09 9.88 -2.25
CA ILE A 177 13.90 10.34 -1.52
C ILE A 177 14.28 10.69 -0.08
N VAL A 178 15.04 9.81 0.59
CA VAL A 178 15.50 10.02 1.96
C VAL A 178 16.46 11.20 2.03
N GLU A 179 17.45 11.28 1.13
CA GLU A 179 18.39 12.40 1.05
C GLU A 179 17.66 13.74 0.92
N LYS A 180 16.67 13.83 0.04
CA LYS A 180 15.86 15.04 -0.10
C LYS A 180 15.19 15.44 1.21
N LYS A 181 14.58 14.49 1.92
CA LYS A 181 13.92 14.73 3.20
C LYS A 181 14.90 15.17 4.29
N VAL A 182 16.05 14.52 4.36
CA VAL A 182 17.13 14.89 5.30
C VAL A 182 17.63 16.31 5.01
N ASN A 183 17.86 16.64 3.74
CA ASN A 183 18.30 17.98 3.35
C ASN A 183 17.25 19.06 3.65
N GLU A 184 15.96 18.79 3.45
CA GLU A 184 14.87 19.70 3.83
C GLU A 184 14.84 19.93 5.35
N TYR A 185 15.00 18.86 6.12
CA TYR A 185 15.07 18.93 7.58
C TYR A 185 16.26 19.76 8.06
N LEU A 186 17.47 19.49 7.56
CA LEU A 186 18.69 20.22 7.91
C LEU A 186 18.58 21.72 7.58
N LYS A 187 18.02 22.06 6.42
CA LYS A 187 17.75 23.45 6.04
C LYS A 187 16.77 24.15 6.97
N GLY A 188 15.80 23.42 7.49
CA GLY A 188 14.85 23.94 8.49
C GLY A 188 15.49 24.25 9.84
N MET A 189 16.50 23.46 10.22
CA MET A 189 17.24 23.65 11.50
C MET A 189 18.27 24.77 11.45
N MET A 190 18.78 25.11 10.25
CA MET A 190 19.80 26.16 10.08
C MET A 190 19.22 27.57 9.94
N ARG A 191 17.89 27.69 9.90
CA ARG A 191 17.16 28.98 9.94
C ARG A 191 16.74 29.32 11.37
#